data_6f2097c253ed67dcda047c39ead2e46f
#
_entry.id   6f2097c253ed67dcda047c39ead2e46f
#
_cell.length_a   1.000
_cell.length_b   1.000
_cell.length_c   1.000
_cell.angle_alpha   90.00
_cell.angle_beta   90.00
_cell.angle_gamma   90.00
#
_symmetry.space_group_name_H-M   'P 1'
#
loop_
_entity.id
_entity.type
_entity.pdbx_description
1 polymer ?
#
loop_
_entity_poly.entity_id
_entity_poly.type
_entity_poly.pdbx_seq_one_letter_code
_entity_poly.pdbx_strand_id
1 'polypeptide(L)'
;NNVGGPPVWCDVNEFGVPYYEDIVRRVTADTKAIILVNQMGVPCDLDSFNSLNIPIIEDSACGFGSEYKGKKIGNSKFINTYSFQARKCLTTGEGGMIITRDKDQAEWLRSYRAFGTSVSPLERDKAQFLLKEQFDKISSNYKMADIPCALGMAQLKSFDEEVKLRTKAGEYYNKKIKELSKDYDIQIGNLIPDYCTRYNWQNFHLVLGEIYNRDMVVDILRRNNVGCKWDIQAIHKEPAYNHDVDLPQTMKFHNQGLWLPFFAEITREEQDYVIEMLKNVLNELR
;
A
#
# COMPACT_ATOMS: atom_id res chain seq x y z
N ASN A 1 2.26 2.74 -18.74
CA ASN A 1 2.74 2.68 -20.14
C ASN A 1 2.45 1.34 -20.83
N ASN A 2 2.45 0.22 -20.09
CA ASN A 2 2.20 -1.11 -20.70
C ASN A 2 0.79 -1.25 -21.29
N VAL A 3 -0.16 -0.42 -20.88
CA VAL A 3 -1.54 -0.37 -21.41
C VAL A 3 -1.77 0.81 -22.37
N GLY A 4 -0.70 1.55 -22.73
CA GLY A 4 -0.75 2.62 -23.74
C GLY A 4 -1.22 3.99 -23.26
N GLY A 5 -1.60 4.14 -21.98
CA GLY A 5 -2.02 5.42 -21.39
C GLY A 5 -0.87 6.11 -20.62
N PRO A 6 -0.57 7.40 -20.87
CA PRO A 6 0.35 8.14 -20.04
C PRO A 6 -0.28 8.38 -18.65
N PRO A 7 0.49 8.27 -17.55
CA PRO A 7 0.00 8.62 -16.24
C PRO A 7 -0.12 10.14 -16.07
N VAL A 8 -1.17 10.59 -15.38
CA VAL A 8 -1.30 11.94 -14.84
C VAL A 8 -1.12 11.85 -13.34
N TRP A 9 -0.10 12.52 -12.82
CA TRP A 9 0.27 12.44 -11.42
C TRP A 9 -0.58 13.38 -10.58
N CYS A 10 -1.06 12.89 -9.43
CA CYS A 10 -1.78 13.66 -8.42
C CYS A 10 -0.97 13.68 -7.14
N ASP A 11 -1.10 14.78 -6.38
CA ASP A 11 -0.49 14.88 -5.06
C ASP A 11 -1.27 14.03 -4.04
N VAL A 12 -0.65 13.83 -2.89
CA VAL A 12 -1.26 13.18 -1.73
C VAL A 12 -1.60 14.21 -0.67
N ASN A 13 -2.49 13.86 0.26
CA ASN A 13 -2.78 14.68 1.43
C ASN A 13 -1.79 14.39 2.58
N GLU A 14 -2.04 14.97 3.75
CA GLU A 14 -1.24 14.77 4.97
C GLU A 14 -1.21 13.32 5.46
N PHE A 15 -2.17 12.49 5.05
CA PHE A 15 -2.23 11.06 5.34
C PHE A 15 -1.43 10.19 4.35
N GLY A 16 -0.84 10.81 3.33
CA GLY A 16 -0.07 10.11 2.29
C GLY A 16 -0.92 9.39 1.24
N VAL A 17 -2.21 9.71 1.12
CA VAL A 17 -3.12 9.12 0.14
C VAL A 17 -3.66 10.16 -0.84
N PRO A 18 -4.01 9.75 -2.08
CA PRO A 18 -4.64 10.63 -3.05
C PRO A 18 -5.94 11.24 -2.50
N TYR A 19 -6.22 12.51 -2.83
CA TYR A 19 -7.41 13.21 -2.38
C TYR A 19 -8.21 13.80 -3.55
N TYR A 20 -9.50 13.98 -3.30
CA TYR A 20 -10.49 14.27 -4.32
C TYR A 20 -10.20 15.56 -5.12
N GLU A 21 -9.86 16.64 -4.43
CA GLU A 21 -9.71 17.97 -5.02
C GLU A 21 -8.56 18.02 -6.03
N ASP A 22 -7.44 17.38 -5.73
CA ASP A 22 -6.31 17.34 -6.67
C ASP A 22 -6.59 16.43 -7.87
N ILE A 23 -7.25 15.30 -7.64
CA ILE A 23 -7.63 14.37 -8.71
C ILE A 23 -8.60 15.07 -9.68
N VAL A 24 -9.70 15.65 -9.17
CA VAL A 24 -10.72 16.28 -10.03
C VAL A 24 -10.17 17.43 -10.86
N ARG A 25 -9.25 18.22 -10.26
CA ARG A 25 -8.56 19.29 -11.00
C ARG A 25 -7.79 18.79 -12.21
N ARG A 26 -7.36 17.53 -12.22
CA ARG A 26 -6.54 16.91 -13.27
C ARG A 26 -7.32 16.02 -14.22
N VAL A 27 -8.59 15.75 -13.94
CA VAL A 27 -9.48 14.97 -14.80
C VAL A 27 -9.77 15.75 -16.08
N THR A 28 -9.70 15.06 -17.21
CA THR A 28 -10.04 15.57 -18.53
C THR A 28 -10.96 14.58 -19.27
N ALA A 29 -11.44 14.95 -20.46
CA ALA A 29 -12.22 14.04 -21.33
C ALA A 29 -11.41 12.80 -21.77
N ASP A 30 -10.07 12.88 -21.72
CA ASP A 30 -9.19 11.77 -22.07
C ASP A 30 -8.90 10.83 -20.91
N THR A 31 -9.29 11.19 -19.66
CA THR A 31 -9.08 10.34 -18.48
C THR A 31 -9.89 9.06 -18.61
N LYS A 32 -9.19 7.91 -18.63
CA LYS A 32 -9.80 6.58 -18.82
C LYS A 32 -10.06 5.85 -17.51
N ALA A 33 -9.25 6.09 -16.50
CA ALA A 33 -9.41 5.50 -15.17
C ALA A 33 -8.66 6.34 -14.12
N ILE A 34 -9.04 6.17 -12.85
CA ILE A 34 -8.37 6.74 -11.69
C ILE A 34 -7.85 5.58 -10.84
N ILE A 35 -6.61 5.67 -10.36
CA ILE A 35 -6.04 4.72 -9.41
C ILE A 35 -5.94 5.42 -8.05
N LEU A 36 -6.68 4.90 -7.07
CA LEU A 36 -6.63 5.34 -5.67
C LEU A 36 -5.74 4.39 -4.89
N VAL A 37 -4.61 4.88 -4.40
CA VAL A 37 -3.65 4.06 -3.67
C VAL A 37 -3.88 4.21 -2.17
N ASN A 38 -4.23 3.12 -1.48
CA ASN A 38 -4.31 3.04 -0.02
C ASN A 38 -2.90 2.89 0.56
N GLN A 39 -2.12 3.96 0.44
CA GLN A 39 -0.71 3.95 0.76
C GLN A 39 -0.48 3.73 2.27
N MET A 40 0.57 2.99 2.61
CA MET A 40 0.92 2.61 3.99
C MET A 40 -0.19 1.86 4.76
N GLY A 41 -1.29 1.51 4.10
CA GLY A 41 -2.46 0.90 4.71
C GLY A 41 -3.55 1.89 5.12
N VAL A 42 -3.35 3.17 4.88
CA VAL A 42 -4.38 4.20 5.09
C VAL A 42 -5.38 4.15 3.92
N PRO A 43 -6.68 4.02 4.18
CA PRO A 43 -7.68 4.08 3.11
C PRO A 43 -7.81 5.49 2.54
N CYS A 44 -8.04 5.58 1.23
CA CYS A 44 -8.54 6.83 0.62
C CYS A 44 -9.95 7.14 1.13
N ASP A 45 -10.37 8.42 1.08
CA ASP A 45 -11.77 8.78 1.35
C ASP A 45 -12.66 8.38 0.17
N LEU A 46 -13.06 7.10 0.13
CA LEU A 46 -13.75 6.49 -1.00
C LEU A 46 -15.10 7.16 -1.32
N ASP A 47 -15.78 7.72 -0.31
CA ASP A 47 -17.10 8.32 -0.50
C ASP A 47 -17.03 9.57 -1.37
N SER A 48 -15.97 10.35 -1.28
CA SER A 48 -15.73 11.55 -2.09
C SER A 48 -15.70 11.23 -3.59
N PHE A 49 -15.32 10.01 -3.96
CA PHE A 49 -15.22 9.58 -5.35
C PHE A 49 -16.51 8.94 -5.91
N ASN A 50 -17.53 8.77 -5.08
CA ASN A 50 -18.76 8.08 -5.48
C ASN A 50 -19.53 8.76 -6.62
N SER A 51 -19.40 10.06 -6.78
CA SER A 51 -20.07 10.85 -7.81
C SER A 51 -19.36 10.85 -9.17
N LEU A 52 -18.10 10.39 -9.23
CA LEU A 52 -17.35 10.38 -10.47
C LEU A 52 -17.82 9.25 -11.40
N ASN A 53 -18.10 9.61 -12.63
CA ASN A 53 -18.47 8.66 -13.70
C ASN A 53 -17.22 8.24 -14.49
N ILE A 54 -16.14 7.88 -13.79
CA ILE A 54 -14.88 7.41 -14.35
C ILE A 54 -14.54 6.11 -13.63
N PRO A 55 -14.07 5.07 -14.35
CA PRO A 55 -13.62 3.83 -13.72
C PRO A 55 -12.56 4.08 -12.64
N ILE A 56 -12.74 3.50 -11.46
CA ILE A 56 -11.81 3.63 -10.33
C ILE A 56 -11.26 2.25 -9.98
N ILE A 57 -9.94 2.20 -9.83
CA ILE A 57 -9.20 1.06 -9.32
C ILE A 57 -8.64 1.44 -7.95
N GLU A 58 -9.04 0.72 -6.93
CA GLU A 58 -8.52 0.86 -5.57
C GLU A 58 -7.30 -0.03 -5.41
N ASP A 59 -6.11 0.57 -5.39
CA ASP A 59 -4.87 -0.14 -5.13
C ASP A 59 -4.65 -0.25 -3.62
N SER A 60 -5.00 -1.40 -3.09
CA SER A 60 -4.85 -1.75 -1.68
C SER A 60 -3.67 -2.70 -1.43
N ALA A 61 -2.62 -2.60 -2.25
CA ALA A 61 -1.42 -3.44 -2.07
C ALA A 61 -0.81 -3.33 -0.66
N CYS A 62 -1.06 -2.23 0.06
CA CYS A 62 -0.67 -2.02 1.44
C CYS A 62 -1.86 -2.05 2.43
N GLY A 63 -3.09 -2.14 1.94
CA GLY A 63 -4.32 -1.92 2.72
C GLY A 63 -4.99 -3.17 3.28
N PHE A 64 -4.43 -4.37 3.06
CA PHE A 64 -5.08 -5.60 3.52
C PHE A 64 -5.25 -5.61 5.04
N GLY A 65 -6.50 -5.70 5.51
CA GLY A 65 -6.84 -5.69 6.93
C GLY A 65 -7.21 -4.33 7.52
N SER A 66 -6.98 -3.23 6.81
CA SER A 66 -7.51 -1.92 7.22
C SER A 66 -9.02 -1.80 6.93
N GLU A 67 -9.68 -0.87 7.61
CA GLU A 67 -11.10 -0.63 7.46
C GLU A 67 -11.41 0.85 7.21
N TYR A 68 -12.30 1.09 6.27
CA TYR A 68 -12.90 2.37 5.95
C TYR A 68 -14.34 2.41 6.49
N LYS A 69 -14.63 3.32 7.44
CA LYS A 69 -15.97 3.49 8.05
C LYS A 69 -16.61 2.16 8.49
N GLY A 70 -15.85 1.32 9.19
CA GLY A 70 -16.29 0.02 9.73
C GLY A 70 -16.38 -1.10 8.71
N LYS A 71 -15.92 -0.90 7.47
CA LYS A 71 -15.90 -1.94 6.42
C LYS A 71 -14.47 -2.21 5.99
N LYS A 72 -14.12 -3.48 5.84
CA LYS A 72 -12.80 -3.87 5.31
C LYS A 72 -12.57 -3.22 3.94
N ILE A 73 -11.37 -2.71 3.70
CA ILE A 73 -10.94 -2.25 2.37
C ILE A 73 -11.23 -3.37 1.37
N GLY A 74 -11.61 -3.01 0.14
CA GLY A 74 -12.10 -3.96 -0.88
C GLY A 74 -13.60 -4.23 -0.81
N ASN A 75 -14.32 -3.66 0.15
CA ASN A 75 -15.78 -3.73 0.24
C ASN A 75 -16.49 -2.54 -0.44
N SER A 76 -15.76 -1.71 -1.16
CA SER A 76 -16.29 -0.62 -1.98
C SER A 76 -17.00 -1.14 -3.24
N LYS A 77 -17.60 -0.23 -4.01
CA LYS A 77 -18.10 -0.55 -5.36
C LYS A 77 -17.01 -0.60 -6.43
N PHE A 78 -15.81 -0.13 -6.10
CA PHE A 78 -14.68 -0.08 -7.00
C PHE A 78 -13.99 -1.44 -7.11
N ILE A 79 -13.30 -1.66 -8.23
CA ILE A 79 -12.40 -2.81 -8.34
C ILE A 79 -11.21 -2.59 -7.41
N ASN A 80 -10.86 -3.61 -6.63
CA ASN A 80 -9.79 -3.52 -5.65
C ASN A 80 -8.69 -4.54 -5.93
N THR A 81 -7.43 -4.15 -5.69
CA THR A 81 -6.26 -5.01 -5.87
C THR A 81 -5.47 -5.13 -4.58
N TYR A 82 -5.02 -6.34 -4.26
CA TYR A 82 -4.13 -6.64 -3.13
C TYR A 82 -2.81 -7.24 -3.60
N SER A 83 -1.77 -7.00 -2.83
CA SER A 83 -0.47 -7.65 -2.97
C SER A 83 -0.22 -8.61 -1.81
N PHE A 84 0.33 -9.78 -2.14
CA PHE A 84 0.83 -10.77 -1.18
C PHE A 84 2.33 -10.99 -1.29
N GLN A 85 3.05 -9.97 -1.77
CA GLN A 85 4.51 -9.95 -1.85
C GLN A 85 5.12 -10.09 -0.45
N ALA A 86 6.35 -10.60 -0.35
CA ALA A 86 7.04 -10.99 0.90
C ALA A 86 7.02 -9.94 2.03
N ARG A 87 6.92 -8.63 1.72
CA ARG A 87 6.94 -7.55 2.71
C ARG A 87 5.55 -7.10 3.17
N LYS A 88 4.48 -7.76 2.73
CA LYS A 88 3.11 -7.39 3.12
C LYS A 88 2.73 -8.04 4.45
N CYS A 89 1.72 -7.47 5.13
CA CYS A 89 1.20 -8.02 6.39
C CYS A 89 0.71 -9.47 6.25
N LEU A 90 0.11 -9.79 5.10
CA LEU A 90 -0.18 -11.16 4.69
C LEU A 90 0.63 -11.45 3.44
N THR A 91 1.41 -12.52 3.45
CA THR A 91 2.29 -12.83 2.33
C THR A 91 2.17 -14.28 1.86
N THR A 92 2.37 -14.48 0.57
CA THR A 92 2.51 -15.79 -0.07
C THR A 92 3.87 -15.93 -0.79
N GLY A 93 4.86 -15.10 -0.37
CA GLY A 93 6.12 -14.89 -1.08
C GLY A 93 5.90 -13.90 -2.22
N GLU A 94 5.24 -14.33 -3.27
CA GLU A 94 4.71 -13.50 -4.35
C GLU A 94 3.24 -13.88 -4.59
N GLY A 95 2.43 -12.91 -5.00
CA GLY A 95 1.02 -13.10 -5.30
C GLY A 95 0.21 -11.82 -5.17
N GLY A 96 -1.08 -11.95 -5.48
CA GLY A 96 -2.04 -10.86 -5.38
C GLY A 96 -3.46 -11.36 -5.59
N MET A 97 -4.41 -10.44 -5.36
CA MET A 97 -5.82 -10.73 -5.54
C MET A 97 -6.53 -9.50 -6.09
N ILE A 98 -7.47 -9.73 -6.98
CA ILE A 98 -8.41 -8.71 -7.44
C ILE A 98 -9.79 -9.05 -6.88
N ILE A 99 -10.46 -8.05 -6.33
CA ILE A 99 -11.84 -8.15 -5.84
C ILE A 99 -12.72 -7.20 -6.62
N THR A 100 -13.85 -7.67 -7.08
CA THR A 100 -14.90 -6.89 -7.74
C THR A 100 -16.28 -7.39 -7.34
N ARG A 101 -17.27 -6.49 -7.35
CA ARG A 101 -18.69 -6.83 -7.18
C ARG A 101 -19.40 -7.12 -8.50
N ASP A 102 -18.77 -6.77 -9.61
CA ASP A 102 -19.26 -7.00 -10.96
C ASP A 102 -18.93 -8.44 -11.37
N LYS A 103 -19.98 -9.24 -11.64
CA LYS A 103 -19.86 -10.65 -12.00
C LYS A 103 -19.18 -10.83 -13.35
N ASP A 104 -19.57 -10.04 -14.34
CA ASP A 104 -19.05 -10.15 -15.71
C ASP A 104 -17.56 -9.75 -15.72
N GLN A 105 -17.19 -8.71 -14.95
CA GLN A 105 -15.80 -8.34 -14.75
C GLN A 105 -15.00 -9.45 -14.04
N ALA A 106 -15.58 -10.11 -13.04
CA ALA A 106 -14.92 -11.22 -12.35
C ALA A 106 -14.69 -12.42 -13.29
N GLU A 107 -15.65 -12.74 -14.15
CA GLU A 107 -15.53 -13.82 -15.15
C GLU A 107 -14.47 -13.45 -16.21
N TRP A 108 -14.49 -12.22 -16.68
CA TRP A 108 -13.47 -11.72 -17.61
C TRP A 108 -12.06 -11.84 -17.03
N LEU A 109 -11.87 -11.41 -15.78
CA LEU A 109 -10.59 -11.47 -15.08
C LEU A 109 -10.12 -12.92 -14.83
N ARG A 110 -11.04 -13.84 -14.51
CA ARG A 110 -10.72 -15.27 -14.36
C ARG A 110 -10.21 -15.88 -15.66
N SER A 111 -10.82 -15.55 -16.77
CA SER A 111 -10.35 -15.93 -18.11
C SER A 111 -8.98 -15.29 -18.39
N TYR A 112 -8.88 -13.98 -18.22
CA TYR A 112 -7.67 -13.22 -18.55
C TYR A 112 -6.44 -13.70 -17.77
N ARG A 113 -6.57 -13.97 -16.44
CA ARG A 113 -5.44 -14.50 -15.64
C ARG A 113 -4.95 -15.88 -16.07
N ALA A 114 -5.73 -16.60 -16.86
CA ALA A 114 -5.48 -17.98 -17.31
C ALA A 114 -5.34 -18.06 -18.84
N PHE A 115 -4.43 -17.28 -19.42
CA PHE A 115 -4.16 -17.21 -20.86
C PHE A 115 -5.33 -16.72 -21.72
N GLY A 116 -6.41 -16.21 -21.15
CA GLY A 116 -7.61 -15.79 -21.89
C GLY A 116 -8.53 -16.96 -22.28
N THR A 117 -8.46 -18.09 -21.58
CA THR A 117 -9.26 -19.30 -21.89
C THR A 117 -10.75 -19.10 -21.63
N SER A 118 -11.59 -19.73 -22.48
CA SER A 118 -13.05 -19.74 -22.36
C SER A 118 -13.56 -20.75 -21.31
N VAL A 119 -12.72 -21.70 -20.89
CA VAL A 119 -13.06 -22.77 -19.95
C VAL A 119 -12.06 -22.80 -18.82
N SER A 120 -12.53 -22.69 -17.58
CA SER A 120 -11.67 -22.82 -16.42
C SER A 120 -11.22 -24.26 -16.17
N PRO A 121 -10.06 -24.49 -15.53
CA PRO A 121 -9.67 -25.85 -15.13
C PRO A 121 -10.73 -26.58 -14.31
N LEU A 122 -11.40 -25.86 -13.39
CA LEU A 122 -12.46 -26.44 -12.54
C LEU A 122 -13.70 -26.89 -13.35
N GLU A 123 -14.10 -26.12 -14.36
CA GLU A 123 -15.19 -26.50 -15.26
C GLU A 123 -14.81 -27.72 -16.08
N ARG A 124 -13.58 -27.75 -16.59
CA ARG A 124 -13.04 -28.90 -17.34
C ARG A 124 -13.01 -30.17 -16.51
N ASP A 125 -12.53 -30.09 -15.24
CA ASP A 125 -12.46 -31.23 -14.34
C ASP A 125 -13.84 -31.76 -13.89
N LYS A 126 -14.86 -30.91 -13.88
CA LYS A 126 -16.23 -31.27 -13.53
C LYS A 126 -17.07 -31.74 -14.71
N ALA A 127 -16.61 -31.50 -15.93
CA ALA A 127 -17.37 -31.83 -17.12
C ALA A 127 -17.41 -33.36 -17.36
N GLN A 128 -18.59 -33.90 -17.65
CA GLN A 128 -18.79 -35.28 -18.05
C GLN A 128 -18.45 -35.54 -19.52
N PHE A 129 -18.11 -34.48 -20.27
CA PHE A 129 -17.76 -34.55 -21.69
C PHE A 129 -16.59 -33.61 -21.99
N LEU A 130 -15.92 -33.83 -23.11
CA LEU A 130 -14.82 -33.00 -23.53
C LEU A 130 -15.30 -31.55 -23.83
N LEU A 131 -14.89 -30.58 -23.02
CA LEU A 131 -15.07 -29.17 -23.31
C LEU A 131 -13.95 -28.68 -24.23
N LYS A 132 -14.34 -28.13 -25.38
CA LYS A 132 -13.39 -27.52 -26.32
C LYS A 132 -12.97 -26.15 -25.77
N GLU A 133 -11.72 -26.05 -25.38
CA GLU A 133 -11.11 -24.80 -24.90
C GLU A 133 -10.82 -23.87 -26.08
N GLN A 134 -11.13 -22.58 -25.90
CA GLN A 134 -10.78 -21.50 -26.82
C GLN A 134 -10.07 -20.40 -26.05
N PHE A 135 -9.27 -19.60 -26.74
CA PHE A 135 -8.51 -18.50 -26.15
C PHE A 135 -8.97 -17.21 -26.80
N ASP A 136 -9.92 -16.54 -26.18
CA ASP A 136 -10.61 -15.37 -26.74
C ASP A 136 -9.88 -14.05 -26.47
N LYS A 137 -8.82 -14.08 -25.63
CA LYS A 137 -8.08 -12.90 -25.19
C LYS A 137 -6.59 -13.15 -25.29
N ILE A 138 -5.85 -12.14 -25.75
CA ILE A 138 -4.39 -12.14 -25.67
C ILE A 138 -4.01 -11.85 -24.22
N SER A 139 -3.43 -12.83 -23.54
CA SER A 139 -3.05 -12.72 -22.14
C SER A 139 -1.89 -13.66 -21.80
N SER A 140 -1.55 -13.74 -20.52
CA SER A 140 -0.48 -14.57 -20.00
C SER A 140 -0.95 -15.40 -18.80
N ASN A 141 -0.03 -16.12 -18.16
CA ASN A 141 -0.32 -16.85 -16.92
C ASN A 141 -0.11 -15.95 -15.70
N TYR A 142 -1.20 -15.45 -15.14
CA TYR A 142 -1.21 -14.67 -13.89
C TYR A 142 -1.79 -15.46 -12.71
N LYS A 143 -1.95 -16.79 -12.85
CA LYS A 143 -2.49 -17.63 -11.78
C LYS A 143 -1.47 -17.77 -10.65
N MET A 144 -1.90 -17.61 -9.41
CA MET A 144 -1.15 -18.07 -8.25
C MET A 144 -1.10 -19.60 -8.24
N ALA A 145 0.04 -20.17 -7.88
CA ALA A 145 0.17 -21.61 -7.67
C ALA A 145 -0.49 -22.04 -6.34
N ASP A 146 -0.78 -23.33 -6.19
CA ASP A 146 -1.51 -23.86 -5.03
C ASP A 146 -0.71 -23.74 -3.72
N ILE A 147 0.63 -23.93 -3.77
CA ILE A 147 1.49 -23.83 -2.58
C ILE A 147 1.43 -22.42 -1.96
N PRO A 148 1.67 -21.30 -2.71
CA PRO A 148 1.43 -19.96 -2.21
C PRO A 148 0.00 -19.73 -1.71
N CYS A 149 -1.01 -20.26 -2.41
CA CYS A 149 -2.41 -20.15 -1.96
C CYS A 149 -2.62 -20.80 -0.59
N ALA A 150 -2.09 -22.00 -0.37
CA ALA A 150 -2.19 -22.72 0.90
C ALA A 150 -1.51 -21.95 2.04
N LEU A 151 -0.34 -21.35 1.79
CA LEU A 151 0.35 -20.48 2.73
C LEU A 151 -0.51 -19.27 3.12
N GLY A 152 -1.09 -18.57 2.14
CA GLY A 152 -1.98 -17.42 2.38
C GLY A 152 -3.22 -17.81 3.18
N MET A 153 -3.83 -18.95 2.88
CA MET A 153 -4.98 -19.48 3.63
C MET A 153 -4.63 -19.79 5.09
N ALA A 154 -3.44 -20.29 5.37
CA ALA A 154 -2.96 -20.55 6.72
C ALA A 154 -2.80 -19.24 7.51
N GLN A 155 -2.12 -18.23 6.95
CA GLN A 155 -1.94 -16.93 7.57
C GLN A 155 -3.25 -16.17 7.78
N LEU A 156 -4.20 -16.30 6.85
CA LEU A 156 -5.49 -15.61 6.95
C LEU A 156 -6.26 -16.01 8.20
N LYS A 157 -6.08 -17.23 8.72
CA LYS A 157 -6.76 -17.70 9.94
C LYS A 157 -6.35 -16.94 11.20
N SER A 158 -5.11 -16.45 11.26
CA SER A 158 -4.56 -15.70 12.40
C SER A 158 -4.35 -14.21 12.10
N PHE A 159 -4.79 -13.74 10.94
CA PHE A 159 -4.48 -12.40 10.47
C PHE A 159 -5.02 -11.27 11.36
N ASP A 160 -6.16 -11.46 12.00
CA ASP A 160 -6.70 -10.46 12.94
C ASP A 160 -5.81 -10.32 14.19
N GLU A 161 -5.16 -11.38 14.63
CA GLU A 161 -4.18 -11.33 15.75
C GLU A 161 -2.89 -10.62 15.30
N GLU A 162 -2.44 -10.88 14.08
CA GLU A 162 -1.32 -10.15 13.46
C GLU A 162 -1.55 -8.64 13.50
N VAL A 163 -2.73 -8.17 13.07
CA VAL A 163 -3.07 -6.74 13.09
C VAL A 163 -3.14 -6.19 14.52
N LYS A 164 -3.63 -6.96 15.49
CA LYS A 164 -3.61 -6.54 16.91
C LYS A 164 -2.20 -6.35 17.45
N LEU A 165 -1.28 -7.26 17.13
CA LEU A 165 0.12 -7.14 17.54
C LEU A 165 0.77 -5.91 16.90
N ARG A 166 0.56 -5.69 15.60
CA ARG A 166 1.03 -4.48 14.90
C ARG A 166 0.45 -3.21 15.51
N THR A 167 -0.82 -3.20 15.87
CA THR A 167 -1.45 -2.05 16.55
C THR A 167 -0.73 -1.72 17.86
N LYS A 168 -0.49 -2.72 18.72
CA LYS A 168 0.24 -2.52 19.98
C LYS A 168 1.66 -1.97 19.76
N ALA A 169 2.36 -2.47 18.74
CA ALA A 169 3.70 -2.00 18.40
C ALA A 169 3.68 -0.56 17.85
N GLY A 170 2.73 -0.25 16.96
CA GLY A 170 2.57 1.07 16.37
C GLY A 170 2.20 2.14 17.39
N GLU A 171 1.26 1.84 18.31
CA GLU A 171 0.86 2.74 19.40
C GLU A 171 2.04 3.03 20.34
N TYR A 172 2.89 2.03 20.59
CA TYR A 172 4.07 2.25 21.41
C TYR A 172 5.08 3.19 20.73
N TYR A 173 5.41 2.97 19.47
CA TYR A 173 6.25 3.90 18.73
C TYR A 173 5.63 5.30 18.65
N ASN A 174 4.32 5.41 18.40
CA ASN A 174 3.64 6.70 18.39
C ASN A 174 3.84 7.46 19.72
N LYS A 175 3.73 6.76 20.85
CA LYS A 175 3.97 7.37 22.17
C LYS A 175 5.42 7.88 22.27
N LYS A 176 6.40 7.05 21.93
CA LYS A 176 7.83 7.40 22.01
C LYS A 176 8.21 8.55 21.06
N ILE A 177 7.71 8.52 19.82
CA ILE A 177 7.97 9.59 18.87
C ILE A 177 7.32 10.91 19.30
N LYS A 178 6.11 10.87 19.88
CA LYS A 178 5.49 12.06 20.47
C LYS A 178 6.28 12.64 21.64
N GLU A 179 6.97 11.80 22.41
CA GLU A 179 7.88 12.25 23.47
C GLU A 179 9.11 12.94 22.85
N LEU A 180 9.74 12.32 21.84
CA LEU A 180 10.89 12.89 21.13
C LEU A 180 10.59 14.17 20.37
N SER A 181 9.39 14.29 19.77
CA SER A 181 9.02 15.47 18.98
C SER A 181 8.91 16.77 19.81
N LYS A 182 8.98 16.69 21.13
CA LYS A 182 9.07 17.87 22.00
C LYS A 182 10.45 18.56 21.94
N ASP A 183 11.48 17.78 21.66
CA ASP A 183 12.87 18.23 21.66
C ASP A 183 13.50 18.25 20.28
N TYR A 184 12.92 17.52 19.31
CA TYR A 184 13.42 17.36 17.95
C TYR A 184 12.34 17.66 16.91
N ASP A 185 12.75 18.25 15.78
CA ASP A 185 11.86 18.49 14.66
C ASP A 185 11.60 17.20 13.89
N ILE A 186 10.70 16.40 14.42
CA ILE A 186 10.25 15.12 13.85
C ILE A 186 8.73 14.98 14.00
N GLN A 187 8.10 14.27 13.08
CA GLN A 187 6.67 14.02 13.09
C GLN A 187 6.37 12.55 12.82
N ILE A 188 5.29 12.04 13.42
CA ILE A 188 4.73 10.74 13.02
C ILE A 188 4.19 10.90 11.60
N GLY A 189 4.64 10.04 10.70
CA GLY A 189 4.16 10.02 9.32
C GLY A 189 2.91 9.17 9.12
N ASN A 190 2.65 8.21 10.01
CA ASN A 190 1.42 7.41 9.99
C ASN A 190 0.26 8.19 10.66
N LEU A 191 -0.17 9.27 10.05
CA LEU A 191 -1.41 9.93 10.44
C LEU A 191 -2.59 9.08 10.00
N ILE A 192 -3.56 8.90 10.90
CA ILE A 192 -4.72 8.04 10.68
C ILE A 192 -5.96 8.92 10.65
N PRO A 193 -6.66 9.03 9.51
CA PRO A 193 -7.88 9.83 9.42
C PRO A 193 -9.04 9.17 10.18
N ASP A 194 -10.01 9.96 10.65
CA ASP A 194 -11.14 9.50 11.45
C ASP A 194 -12.00 8.44 10.73
N TYR A 195 -12.02 8.44 9.41
CA TYR A 195 -12.74 7.44 8.63
C TYR A 195 -12.02 6.08 8.55
N CYS A 196 -10.74 5.99 8.93
CA CYS A 196 -10.01 4.74 9.07
C CYS A 196 -10.30 4.14 10.45
N THR A 197 -11.28 3.24 10.52
CA THR A 197 -11.75 2.65 11.79
C THR A 197 -10.88 1.50 12.27
N ARG A 198 -10.05 0.94 11.41
CA ARG A 198 -9.00 -0.03 11.73
C ARG A 198 -7.82 0.22 10.79
N TYR A 199 -6.63 0.35 11.37
CA TYR A 199 -5.38 0.53 10.62
C TYR A 199 -4.52 -0.74 10.74
N ASN A 200 -4.04 -1.26 9.60
CA ASN A 200 -3.28 -2.52 9.57
C ASN A 200 -1.81 -2.37 9.98
N TRP A 201 -1.33 -1.13 10.11
CA TRP A 201 0.07 -0.86 10.43
C TRP A 201 1.04 -1.59 9.50
N GLN A 202 0.89 -1.39 8.18
CA GLN A 202 1.77 -2.00 7.19
C GLN A 202 3.25 -1.67 7.44
N ASN A 203 3.53 -0.50 7.94
CA ASN A 203 4.85 0.00 8.32
C ASN A 203 4.74 1.07 9.41
N PHE A 204 5.87 1.47 9.98
CA PHE A 204 5.95 2.66 10.82
C PHE A 204 6.78 3.74 10.11
N HIS A 205 6.15 4.86 9.88
CA HIS A 205 6.64 5.96 9.08
C HIS A 205 6.89 7.20 9.95
N LEU A 206 8.05 7.83 9.75
CA LEU A 206 8.48 9.05 10.42
C LEU A 206 8.82 10.10 9.37
N VAL A 207 8.50 11.36 9.64
CA VAL A 207 8.90 12.52 8.83
C VAL A 207 9.84 13.39 9.66
N LEU A 208 11.04 13.61 9.13
CA LEU A 208 12.04 14.50 9.72
C LEU A 208 11.77 15.95 9.34
N GLY A 209 12.16 16.90 10.19
CA GLY A 209 12.21 18.29 9.83
C GLY A 209 13.30 18.61 8.81
N GLU A 210 13.17 19.75 8.14
CA GLU A 210 14.08 20.19 7.06
C GLU A 210 15.54 20.41 7.52
N ILE A 211 15.74 20.60 8.82
CA ILE A 211 17.08 20.74 9.39
C ILE A 211 17.92 19.45 9.30
N TYR A 212 17.27 18.28 9.14
CA TYR A 212 17.95 17.00 9.07
C TYR A 212 18.11 16.53 7.63
N ASN A 213 19.33 16.11 7.28
CA ASN A 213 19.53 15.34 6.05
C ASN A 213 19.05 13.89 6.28
N ARG A 214 17.88 13.55 5.72
CA ARG A 214 17.24 12.23 5.89
C ARG A 214 18.17 11.07 5.51
N ASP A 215 18.95 11.20 4.43
CA ASP A 215 19.82 10.14 3.95
C ASP A 215 20.98 9.89 4.91
N MET A 216 21.53 10.96 5.52
CA MET A 216 22.52 10.82 6.59
C MET A 216 21.95 10.15 7.82
N VAL A 217 20.73 10.50 8.23
CA VAL A 217 20.02 9.85 9.36
C VAL A 217 19.88 8.35 9.08
N VAL A 218 19.41 7.98 7.90
CA VAL A 218 19.24 6.57 7.50
C VAL A 218 20.60 5.84 7.52
N ASP A 219 21.64 6.43 6.96
CA ASP A 219 22.97 5.81 6.90
C ASP A 219 23.57 5.57 8.29
N ILE A 220 23.47 6.54 9.20
CA ILE A 220 23.98 6.40 10.56
C ILE A 220 23.18 5.36 11.33
N LEU A 221 21.85 5.37 11.23
CA LEU A 221 20.98 4.36 11.85
C LEU A 221 21.35 2.94 11.37
N ARG A 222 21.56 2.75 10.07
CA ARG A 222 21.95 1.45 9.50
C ARG A 222 23.31 0.98 9.98
N ARG A 223 24.31 1.88 10.12
CA ARG A 223 25.61 1.56 10.71
C ARG A 223 25.50 1.14 12.17
N ASN A 224 24.46 1.58 12.87
CA ASN A 224 24.12 1.16 14.22
C ASN A 224 23.10 0.00 14.26
N ASN A 225 23.06 -0.85 13.23
CA ASN A 225 22.23 -2.05 13.15
C ASN A 225 20.70 -1.78 13.22
N VAL A 226 20.25 -0.57 12.93
CA VAL A 226 18.83 -0.25 12.80
C VAL A 226 18.40 -0.39 11.33
N GLY A 227 17.60 -1.39 11.01
CA GLY A 227 17.15 -1.74 9.66
C GLY A 227 16.09 -0.75 9.12
N CYS A 228 16.45 0.52 8.95
CA CYS A 228 15.59 1.56 8.39
C CYS A 228 15.88 1.80 6.90
N LYS A 229 15.00 2.55 6.25
CA LYS A 229 15.18 3.02 4.86
C LYS A 229 14.42 4.32 4.64
N TRP A 230 14.76 5.03 3.54
CA TRP A 230 13.94 6.14 3.07
C TRP A 230 12.52 5.68 2.75
N ASP A 231 11.59 6.61 2.78
CA ASP A 231 10.18 6.37 2.60
C ASP A 231 9.76 6.17 1.12
N ILE A 232 8.64 6.75 0.76
CA ILE A 232 7.98 6.57 -0.53
C ILE A 232 8.75 7.33 -1.62
N GLN A 233 8.92 6.68 -2.77
CA GLN A 233 9.54 7.30 -3.93
C GLN A 233 8.55 8.25 -4.62
N ALA A 234 9.03 9.43 -4.99
CA ALA A 234 8.30 10.36 -5.84
C ALA A 234 8.38 9.88 -7.30
N ILE A 235 7.47 9.01 -7.72
CA ILE A 235 7.53 8.29 -9.00
C ILE A 235 7.67 9.25 -10.20
N HIS A 236 7.07 10.44 -10.14
CA HIS A 236 7.19 11.46 -11.19
C HIS A 236 8.61 11.99 -11.40
N LYS A 237 9.49 11.83 -10.39
CA LYS A 237 10.91 12.19 -10.47
C LYS A 237 11.82 11.03 -10.90
N GLU A 238 11.30 9.80 -10.95
CA GLU A 238 12.09 8.66 -11.38
C GLU A 238 12.49 8.79 -12.86
N PRO A 239 13.71 8.37 -13.26
CA PRO A 239 14.23 8.54 -14.62
C PRO A 239 13.32 7.97 -15.71
N ALA A 240 12.55 6.91 -15.40
CA ALA A 240 11.61 6.29 -16.34
C ALA A 240 10.42 7.19 -16.69
N TYR A 241 10.10 8.16 -15.85
CA TYR A 241 8.99 9.09 -16.04
C TYR A 241 9.48 10.52 -16.23
N ASN A 242 10.29 11.03 -15.31
CA ASN A 242 10.91 12.36 -15.32
C ASN A 242 9.92 13.48 -15.72
N HIS A 243 8.78 13.53 -15.05
CA HIS A 243 7.75 14.53 -15.28
C HIS A 243 7.97 15.74 -14.37
N ASP A 244 7.95 16.93 -14.94
CA ASP A 244 7.96 18.18 -14.18
C ASP A 244 6.54 18.56 -13.78
N VAL A 245 6.13 18.13 -12.59
CA VAL A 245 4.84 18.43 -11.99
C VAL A 245 5.04 18.77 -10.51
N ASP A 246 4.35 19.81 -10.04
CA ASP A 246 4.41 20.22 -8.65
C ASP A 246 3.48 19.35 -7.79
N LEU A 247 4.10 18.58 -6.87
CA LEU A 247 3.46 17.68 -5.92
C LEU A 247 4.11 17.87 -4.54
N PRO A 248 3.83 18.99 -3.85
CA PRO A 248 4.59 19.41 -2.66
C PRO A 248 4.49 18.42 -1.51
N GLN A 249 3.33 17.84 -1.25
CA GLN A 249 3.17 16.87 -0.16
C GLN A 249 3.87 15.54 -0.47
N THR A 250 3.80 15.08 -1.72
CA THR A 250 4.57 13.93 -2.20
C THR A 250 6.07 14.16 -2.01
N MET A 251 6.57 15.35 -2.37
CA MET A 251 7.98 15.71 -2.22
C MET A 251 8.40 15.81 -0.76
N LYS A 252 7.52 16.26 0.14
CA LYS A 252 7.77 16.26 1.58
C LYS A 252 8.03 14.84 2.08
N PHE A 253 7.15 13.90 1.79
CA PHE A 253 7.35 12.49 2.17
C PHE A 253 8.59 11.89 1.52
N HIS A 254 8.84 12.19 0.24
CA HIS A 254 10.01 11.71 -0.47
C HIS A 254 11.32 12.19 0.16
N ASN A 255 11.43 13.47 0.50
CA ASN A 255 12.67 14.08 0.97
C ASN A 255 12.92 13.85 2.46
N GLN A 256 11.86 13.82 3.27
CA GLN A 256 11.93 13.84 4.74
C GLN A 256 11.49 12.54 5.38
N GLY A 257 10.80 11.67 4.63
CA GLY A 257 10.23 10.43 5.16
C GLY A 257 11.26 9.31 5.32
N LEU A 258 11.14 8.55 6.40
CA LEU A 258 11.86 7.30 6.59
C LEU A 258 11.00 6.27 7.32
N TRP A 259 11.30 4.99 7.11
CA TRP A 259 10.67 3.88 7.80
C TRP A 259 11.57 3.33 8.88
N LEU A 260 11.02 3.19 10.08
CA LEU A 260 11.66 2.47 11.17
C LEU A 260 11.36 0.96 11.06
N PRO A 261 12.20 0.09 11.66
CA PRO A 261 11.93 -1.35 11.73
C PRO A 261 10.56 -1.58 12.36
N PHE A 262 9.70 -2.36 11.67
CA PHE A 262 8.34 -2.60 12.11
C PHE A 262 7.79 -3.94 11.63
N PHE A 263 7.38 -4.79 12.57
CA PHE A 263 6.74 -6.08 12.37
C PHE A 263 5.91 -6.45 13.61
N ALA A 264 5.03 -7.44 13.51
CA ALA A 264 4.07 -7.74 14.59
C ALA A 264 4.72 -8.15 15.91
N GLU A 265 5.79 -8.92 15.82
CA GLU A 265 6.47 -9.52 16.99
C GLU A 265 7.65 -8.66 17.49
N ILE A 266 7.80 -7.43 16.99
CA ILE A 266 8.86 -6.52 17.47
C ILE A 266 8.71 -6.29 18.97
N THR A 267 9.78 -6.55 19.72
CA THR A 267 9.79 -6.42 21.19
C THR A 267 9.91 -4.97 21.64
N ARG A 268 9.59 -4.70 22.90
CA ARG A 268 9.76 -3.37 23.51
C ARG A 268 11.21 -2.96 23.55
N GLU A 269 12.09 -3.90 23.87
CA GLU A 269 13.53 -3.71 23.94
C GLU A 269 14.09 -3.30 22.57
N GLU A 270 13.66 -3.96 21.50
CA GLU A 270 14.05 -3.60 20.13
C GLU A 270 13.52 -2.20 19.76
N GLN A 271 12.26 -1.90 20.09
CA GLN A 271 11.69 -0.57 19.85
C GLN A 271 12.42 0.52 20.63
N ASP A 272 12.74 0.29 21.91
CA ASP A 272 13.47 1.24 22.73
C ASP A 272 14.89 1.46 22.19
N TYR A 273 15.56 0.41 21.71
CA TYR A 273 16.85 0.53 21.04
C TYR A 273 16.78 1.42 19.79
N VAL A 274 15.77 1.21 18.94
CA VAL A 274 15.56 2.04 17.75
C VAL A 274 15.35 3.51 18.11
N ILE A 275 14.55 3.79 19.14
CA ILE A 275 14.29 5.14 19.62
C ILE A 275 15.54 5.81 20.20
N GLU A 276 16.34 5.07 20.98
CA GLU A 276 17.60 5.55 21.52
C GLU A 276 18.60 5.90 20.41
N MET A 277 18.77 5.01 19.43
CA MET A 277 19.64 5.28 18.29
C MET A 277 19.15 6.47 17.45
N LEU A 278 17.85 6.58 17.20
CA LEU A 278 17.27 7.74 16.54
C LEU A 278 17.61 9.04 17.30
N LYS A 279 17.41 9.05 18.60
CA LYS A 279 17.74 10.21 19.46
C LYS A 279 19.21 10.60 19.36
N ASN A 280 20.11 9.62 19.39
CA ASN A 280 21.56 9.86 19.31
C ASN A 280 21.94 10.49 17.96
N VAL A 281 21.38 9.96 16.86
CA VAL A 281 21.61 10.49 15.51
C VAL A 281 21.07 11.90 15.35
N LEU A 282 19.87 12.18 15.87
CA LEU A 282 19.28 13.53 15.81
C LEU A 282 20.09 14.55 16.63
N ASN A 283 20.71 14.13 17.73
CA ASN A 283 21.63 14.98 18.52
C ASN A 283 22.93 15.26 17.75
N GLU A 284 23.48 14.26 17.06
CA GLU A 284 24.72 14.40 16.29
C GLU A 284 24.55 15.34 15.07
N LEU A 285 23.36 15.34 14.47
CA LEU A 285 23.07 16.08 13.22
C LEU A 285 22.34 17.42 13.46
N ARG A 286 22.15 17.81 14.70
CA ARG A 286 21.54 19.11 15.08
C ARG A 286 22.60 20.19 15.13
#